data_4746c8765497ac2ca738887bb7e0af3e
#
_entry.id   4746c8765497ac2ca738887bb7e0af3e
#
_cell.length_a   1.000
_cell.length_b   1.000
_cell.length_c   1.000
_cell.angle_alpha   90.00
_cell.angle_beta   90.00
_cell.angle_gamma   90.00
#
_symmetry.space_group_name_H-M   'P 1'
#
loop_
_entity.id
_entity.type
_entity.pdbx_description
1 polymer ?
#
loop_
_entity_poly.entity_id
_entity_poly.type
_entity_poly.pdbx_seq_one_letter_code
_entity_poly.pdbx_strand_id
1 'polypeptide(L)'
;MKNLTIGYSPCPNDTFIFYALTQGKIRVPGVEFREQLEDVETLNQMALDGRIDITKASYHALGHLREKYALLRSGGAVGRGCGPLLVARFGTTLGDLGKGTVAIPGKLTTAYLLLRLFDPFIKNVEVMTFDRIMGAVSKGDVTAGLIIHESRFTYPLYKLEKLLDLGEWWERYSGLQIPLGGILGKRTLGRDLLLRVEEGIRESIRYAGAHPDEVMGYCRRYSQEMDEKVMRNHIDLYVNAFSLDLGQEGLSAISRFFAEAEARGIFHSSDKPLLAEEM
;
A
#
# COMPACT_ATOMS: atom_id res chain seq x y z
N MET A 1 -16.04 -17.23 19.85
CA MET A 1 -15.65 -16.33 18.77
C MET A 1 -14.24 -15.83 19.03
N LYS A 2 -13.43 -15.67 18.00
CA LYS A 2 -12.05 -15.18 18.13
C LYS A 2 -12.02 -13.71 17.73
N ASN A 3 -11.53 -12.84 18.61
CA ASN A 3 -11.35 -11.42 18.32
C ASN A 3 -10.03 -11.23 17.58
N LEU A 4 -10.07 -10.67 16.38
CA LEU A 4 -8.89 -10.35 15.57
C LEU A 4 -8.80 -8.85 15.33
N THR A 5 -7.60 -8.30 15.48
CA THR A 5 -7.32 -6.94 15.03
C THR A 5 -7.14 -6.93 13.52
N ILE A 6 -7.83 -6.01 12.83
CA ILE A 6 -7.70 -5.79 11.40
C ILE A 6 -7.32 -4.33 11.13
N GLY A 7 -6.16 -4.12 10.49
CA GLY A 7 -5.63 -2.79 10.24
C GLY A 7 -5.59 -2.45 8.76
N TYR A 8 -6.00 -1.24 8.42
CA TYR A 8 -5.93 -0.71 7.06
C TYR A 8 -5.93 0.82 7.08
N SER A 9 -5.57 1.42 5.95
CA SER A 9 -5.49 2.88 5.89
C SER A 9 -6.88 3.54 5.78
N PRO A 10 -7.03 4.80 6.23
CA PRO A 10 -8.27 5.56 6.04
C PRO A 10 -8.49 5.96 4.57
N CYS A 11 -7.59 5.61 3.66
CA CYS A 11 -7.69 5.93 2.24
C CYS A 11 -8.89 5.26 1.57
N PRO A 12 -9.47 5.88 0.52
CA PRO A 12 -10.70 5.42 -0.12
C PRO A 12 -10.66 3.96 -0.61
N ASN A 13 -9.53 3.50 -1.15
CA ASN A 13 -9.39 2.12 -1.63
C ASN A 13 -9.47 1.09 -0.51
N ASP A 14 -8.82 1.34 0.64
CA ASP A 14 -8.83 0.39 1.75
C ASP A 14 -10.18 0.42 2.49
N THR A 15 -10.73 1.60 2.77
CA THR A 15 -12.06 1.73 3.35
C THR A 15 -13.14 1.09 2.47
N PHE A 16 -13.01 1.16 1.14
CA PHE A 16 -13.88 0.46 0.20
C PHE A 16 -13.75 -1.06 0.32
N ILE A 17 -12.52 -1.59 0.35
CA ILE A 17 -12.26 -3.04 0.45
C ILE A 17 -12.82 -3.62 1.75
N PHE A 18 -12.62 -2.95 2.89
CA PHE A 18 -12.95 -3.50 4.20
C PHE A 18 -14.33 -3.16 4.72
N TYR A 19 -15.06 -2.26 4.06
CA TYR A 19 -16.37 -1.78 4.50
C TYR A 19 -17.31 -2.90 4.93
N ALA A 20 -17.62 -3.82 4.03
CA ALA A 20 -18.66 -4.81 4.30
C ALA A 20 -18.25 -5.80 5.41
N LEU A 21 -16.96 -6.06 5.52
CA LEU A 21 -16.41 -6.94 6.56
C LEU A 21 -16.46 -6.27 7.94
N THR A 22 -16.05 -5.01 8.06
CA THR A 22 -15.97 -4.31 9.35
C THR A 22 -17.33 -3.73 9.80
N GLN A 23 -18.23 -3.45 8.86
CA GLN A 23 -19.59 -3.01 9.16
C GLN A 23 -20.59 -4.18 9.30
N GLY A 24 -20.10 -5.43 9.34
CA GLY A 24 -20.90 -6.62 9.62
C GLY A 24 -21.87 -7.05 8.51
N LYS A 25 -21.72 -6.51 7.29
CA LYS A 25 -22.47 -6.93 6.09
C LYS A 25 -22.03 -8.33 5.63
N ILE A 26 -20.74 -8.59 5.73
CA ILE A 26 -20.10 -9.88 5.50
C ILE A 26 -19.55 -10.38 6.84
N ARG A 27 -19.69 -11.67 7.11
CA ARG A 27 -19.25 -12.29 8.36
C ARG A 27 -18.31 -13.46 8.08
N VAL A 28 -17.18 -13.49 8.78
CA VAL A 28 -16.31 -14.67 8.81
C VAL A 28 -16.73 -15.54 9.99
N PRO A 29 -17.16 -16.80 9.77
CA PRO A 29 -17.65 -17.66 10.85
C PRO A 29 -16.62 -17.83 11.98
N GLY A 30 -17.06 -17.55 13.21
CA GLY A 30 -16.22 -17.67 14.41
C GLY A 30 -15.24 -16.53 14.66
N VAL A 31 -15.30 -15.45 13.88
CA VAL A 31 -14.41 -14.27 13.99
C VAL A 31 -15.22 -13.00 14.24
N GLU A 32 -14.73 -12.16 15.12
CA GLU A 32 -15.07 -10.74 15.24
C GLU A 32 -13.84 -9.89 14.95
N PHE A 33 -14.02 -8.86 14.13
CA PHE A 33 -12.92 -7.93 13.80
C PHE A 33 -12.98 -6.68 14.67
N ARG A 34 -11.83 -6.33 15.24
CA ARG A 34 -11.58 -5.01 15.82
C ARG A 34 -10.77 -4.19 14.84
N GLU A 35 -11.41 -3.19 14.27
CA GLU A 35 -10.86 -2.28 13.28
C GLU A 35 -9.80 -1.35 13.88
N GLN A 36 -8.71 -1.12 13.13
CA GLN A 36 -7.69 -0.11 13.41
C GLN A 36 -7.35 0.63 12.11
N LEU A 37 -7.63 1.92 12.10
CA LEU A 37 -7.36 2.82 10.97
C LEU A 37 -6.09 3.63 11.26
N GLU A 38 -5.03 3.36 10.51
CA GLU A 38 -3.74 4.02 10.65
C GLU A 38 -3.11 4.21 9.26
N ASP A 39 -2.16 5.13 9.14
CA ASP A 39 -1.38 5.24 7.91
C ASP A 39 -0.54 3.98 7.64
N VAL A 40 -0.16 3.78 6.37
CA VAL A 40 0.49 2.54 5.92
C VAL A 40 1.83 2.29 6.61
N GLU A 41 2.62 3.32 6.94
CA GLU A 41 3.90 3.13 7.65
C GLU A 41 3.66 2.72 9.10
N THR A 42 2.68 3.32 9.76
CA THR A 42 2.25 2.90 11.11
C THR A 42 1.80 1.45 11.12
N LEU A 43 0.99 1.02 10.15
CA LEU A 43 0.57 -0.39 10.00
C LEU A 43 1.77 -1.32 9.75
N ASN A 44 2.73 -0.91 8.92
CA ASN A 44 3.96 -1.66 8.69
C ASN A 44 4.75 -1.85 10.01
N GLN A 45 4.90 -0.81 10.82
CA GLN A 45 5.57 -0.87 12.12
C GLN A 45 4.81 -1.76 13.12
N MET A 46 3.47 -1.63 13.19
CA MET A 46 2.63 -2.49 14.03
C MET A 46 2.78 -3.97 13.66
N ALA A 47 2.94 -4.27 12.36
CA ALA A 47 3.20 -5.64 11.91
C ALA A 47 4.60 -6.11 12.33
N LEU A 48 5.63 -5.28 12.21
CA LEU A 48 6.98 -5.63 12.69
C LEU A 48 6.99 -5.97 14.17
N ASP A 49 6.28 -5.17 15.00
CA ASP A 49 6.10 -5.39 16.42
C ASP A 49 5.19 -6.59 16.74
N GLY A 50 4.52 -7.15 15.74
CA GLY A 50 3.55 -8.24 15.92
C GLY A 50 2.29 -7.83 16.69
N ARG A 51 1.90 -6.56 16.66
CA ARG A 51 0.75 -6.00 17.40
C ARG A 51 -0.58 -6.10 16.67
N ILE A 52 -0.59 -6.54 15.42
CA ILE A 52 -1.80 -6.61 14.58
C ILE A 52 -1.94 -7.99 13.95
N ASP A 53 -3.17 -8.52 13.88
CA ASP A 53 -3.40 -9.90 13.42
C ASP A 53 -3.53 -10.00 11.91
N ILE A 54 -4.35 -9.12 11.32
CA ILE A 54 -4.55 -8.96 9.88
C ILE A 54 -4.28 -7.51 9.54
N THR A 55 -3.50 -7.23 8.49
CA THR A 55 -3.20 -5.84 8.15
C THR A 55 -2.94 -5.63 6.68
N LYS A 56 -3.37 -4.47 6.16
CA LYS A 56 -2.78 -3.91 4.95
C LYS A 56 -1.33 -3.55 5.25
N ALA A 57 -0.42 -3.92 4.37
CA ALA A 57 0.98 -3.54 4.49
C ALA A 57 1.63 -3.38 3.13
N SER A 58 2.72 -2.63 3.09
CA SER A 58 3.56 -2.47 1.90
C SER A 58 4.28 -3.78 1.58
N TYR A 59 4.50 -4.08 0.30
CA TYR A 59 5.33 -5.23 -0.08
C TYR A 59 6.79 -5.09 0.39
N HIS A 60 7.30 -3.87 0.54
CA HIS A 60 8.59 -3.65 1.21
C HIS A 60 8.59 -4.20 2.65
N ALA A 61 7.58 -3.85 3.42
CA ALA A 61 7.44 -4.38 4.79
C ALA A 61 7.29 -5.90 4.80
N LEU A 62 6.51 -6.48 3.87
CA LEU A 62 6.35 -7.92 3.76
C LEU A 62 7.69 -8.64 3.54
N GLY A 63 8.62 -8.05 2.79
CA GLY A 63 9.98 -8.61 2.62
C GLY A 63 10.68 -8.86 3.96
N HIS A 64 10.44 -8.00 4.97
CA HIS A 64 10.99 -8.15 6.33
C HIS A 64 10.09 -8.98 7.27
N LEU A 65 8.85 -9.26 6.87
CA LEU A 65 7.83 -9.87 7.74
C LEU A 65 7.56 -11.36 7.44
N ARG A 66 8.24 -11.95 6.45
CA ARG A 66 7.99 -13.32 5.95
C ARG A 66 7.94 -14.39 7.04
N GLU A 67 8.72 -14.23 8.12
CA GLU A 67 8.75 -15.17 9.24
C GLU A 67 7.48 -15.13 10.10
N LYS A 68 6.87 -13.94 10.23
CA LYS A 68 5.72 -13.71 11.12
C LYS A 68 4.38 -13.73 10.40
N TYR A 69 4.37 -13.28 9.13
CA TYR A 69 3.15 -13.08 8.34
C TYR A 69 3.18 -13.83 7.02
N ALA A 70 2.00 -14.18 6.55
CA ALA A 70 1.76 -14.69 5.21
C ALA A 70 0.88 -13.72 4.43
N LEU A 71 1.04 -13.67 3.12
CA LEU A 71 0.25 -12.86 2.21
C LEU A 71 -1.07 -13.56 1.91
N LEU A 72 -2.18 -12.82 1.94
CA LEU A 72 -3.47 -13.25 1.41
C LEU A 72 -3.56 -12.85 -0.06
N ARG A 73 -4.26 -13.66 -0.84
CA ARG A 73 -4.44 -13.39 -2.29
C ARG A 73 -5.42 -12.26 -2.57
N SER A 74 -6.33 -11.96 -1.64
CA SER A 74 -7.33 -10.89 -1.78
C SER A 74 -6.91 -9.61 -1.05
N GLY A 75 -7.43 -8.45 -1.50
CA GLY A 75 -7.16 -7.12 -0.94
C GLY A 75 -5.84 -6.49 -1.40
N GLY A 76 -5.15 -7.10 -2.36
CA GLY A 76 -3.91 -6.58 -2.90
C GLY A 76 -4.11 -5.30 -3.73
N ALA A 77 -3.14 -4.39 -3.64
CA ALA A 77 -2.99 -3.24 -4.52
C ALA A 77 -1.82 -3.52 -5.48
N VAL A 78 -2.16 -4.01 -6.65
CA VAL A 78 -1.25 -4.31 -7.77
C VAL A 78 -1.89 -3.71 -9.02
N GLY A 79 -1.12 -3.08 -9.89
CA GLY A 79 -1.68 -2.47 -11.09
C GLY A 79 -0.66 -1.80 -11.99
N ARG A 80 -1.16 -1.03 -12.97
CA ARG A 80 -0.37 -0.18 -13.84
C ARG A 80 -0.80 1.28 -13.67
N GLY A 81 0.16 2.20 -13.87
CA GLY A 81 -0.13 3.64 -13.77
C GLY A 81 -0.49 4.11 -12.35
N CYS A 82 -0.31 3.29 -11.32
CA CYS A 82 -0.71 3.57 -9.93
C CYS A 82 0.47 3.76 -8.97
N GLY A 83 1.68 3.94 -9.50
CA GLY A 83 2.89 4.05 -8.69
C GLY A 83 3.04 5.38 -7.95
N PRO A 84 3.98 5.44 -6.99
CA PRO A 84 4.32 6.67 -6.31
C PRO A 84 4.97 7.67 -7.26
N LEU A 85 4.75 8.97 -7.00
CA LEU A 85 5.36 10.06 -7.76
C LEU A 85 6.44 10.73 -6.94
N LEU A 86 7.53 11.08 -7.59
CA LEU A 86 8.50 12.03 -7.07
C LEU A 86 8.12 13.41 -7.60
N VAL A 87 7.82 14.32 -6.70
CA VAL A 87 7.38 15.69 -7.01
C VAL A 87 8.32 16.73 -6.41
N ALA A 88 8.44 17.88 -7.07
CA ALA A 88 9.26 18.97 -6.60
C ALA A 88 8.69 20.32 -7.05
N ARG A 89 9.32 21.41 -6.62
CA ARG A 89 9.04 22.74 -7.13
C ARG A 89 9.57 22.87 -8.55
N PHE A 90 8.91 23.73 -9.33
CA PHE A 90 9.31 24.04 -10.69
C PHE A 90 10.83 24.40 -10.79
N GLY A 91 11.49 23.83 -11.78
CA GLY A 91 12.92 24.03 -12.03
C GLY A 91 13.87 23.12 -11.24
N THR A 92 13.34 22.26 -10.36
CA THR A 92 14.15 21.21 -9.70
C THR A 92 14.37 20.05 -10.68
N THR A 93 15.56 19.47 -10.67
CA THR A 93 15.93 18.35 -11.54
C THR A 93 16.24 17.08 -10.73
N LEU A 94 16.26 15.91 -11.38
CA LEU A 94 16.70 14.66 -10.74
C LEU A 94 18.14 14.75 -10.21
N GLY A 95 19.02 15.56 -10.85
CA GLY A 95 20.39 15.79 -10.40
C GLY A 95 20.51 16.52 -9.05
N ASP A 96 19.47 17.23 -8.64
CA ASP A 96 19.46 17.96 -7.36
C ASP A 96 19.13 17.05 -6.18
N LEU A 97 18.56 15.87 -6.42
CA LEU A 97 18.12 14.95 -5.37
C LEU A 97 19.28 14.36 -4.56
N GLY A 98 20.44 14.14 -5.20
CA GLY A 98 21.64 13.64 -4.53
C GLY A 98 22.26 14.63 -3.54
N LYS A 99 21.93 15.93 -3.66
CA LYS A 99 22.45 17.01 -2.81
C LYS A 99 21.43 17.52 -1.79
N GLY A 100 20.16 17.28 -2.07
CA GLY A 100 19.04 17.76 -1.27
C GLY A 100 18.44 16.69 -0.37
N THR A 101 17.39 17.08 0.36
CA THR A 101 16.59 16.17 1.20
C THR A 101 15.33 15.77 0.44
N VAL A 102 15.01 14.47 0.42
CA VAL A 102 13.79 13.95 -0.16
C VAL A 102 12.83 13.50 0.98
N ALA A 103 11.66 14.11 1.05
CA ALA A 103 10.62 13.67 1.98
C ALA A 103 10.02 12.33 1.51
N ILE A 104 9.89 11.38 2.43
CA ILE A 104 9.33 10.05 2.16
C ILE A 104 8.20 9.71 3.15
N PRO A 105 7.18 8.93 2.72
CA PRO A 105 6.07 8.60 3.60
C PRO A 105 6.38 7.54 4.68
N GLY A 106 7.54 6.88 4.56
CA GLY A 106 8.00 5.89 5.51
C GLY A 106 9.07 4.98 4.94
N LYS A 107 9.93 4.46 5.82
CA LYS A 107 11.08 3.62 5.42
C LYS A 107 10.71 2.20 5.01
N LEU A 108 9.52 1.73 5.39
CA LEU A 108 9.02 0.41 5.01
C LEU A 108 7.99 0.47 3.87
N THR A 109 7.71 1.67 3.34
CA THR A 109 6.78 1.81 2.22
C THR A 109 7.37 1.26 0.93
N THR A 110 6.54 0.69 0.08
CA THR A 110 6.91 0.28 -1.28
C THR A 110 7.42 1.47 -2.11
N ALA A 111 6.88 2.65 -1.84
CA ALA A 111 7.34 3.89 -2.46
C ALA A 111 8.84 4.13 -2.21
N TYR A 112 9.27 4.00 -0.97
CA TYR A 112 10.69 4.17 -0.64
C TYR A 112 11.56 3.03 -1.20
N LEU A 113 11.07 1.79 -1.23
CA LEU A 113 11.79 0.71 -1.90
C LEU A 113 12.02 1.01 -3.38
N LEU A 114 11.00 1.47 -4.08
CA LEU A 114 11.12 1.87 -5.50
C LEU A 114 12.12 3.00 -5.70
N LEU A 115 12.13 4.01 -4.83
CA LEU A 115 13.13 5.08 -4.89
C LEU A 115 14.55 4.53 -4.75
N ARG A 116 14.78 3.61 -3.81
CA ARG A 116 16.08 2.94 -3.63
C ARG A 116 16.48 2.05 -4.80
N LEU A 117 15.50 1.42 -5.45
CA LEU A 117 15.72 0.62 -6.66
C LEU A 117 16.02 1.52 -7.88
N PHE A 118 15.40 2.69 -7.95
CA PHE A 118 15.64 3.66 -9.01
C PHE A 118 17.01 4.29 -8.87
N ASP A 119 17.29 4.87 -7.71
CA ASP A 119 18.57 5.53 -7.43
C ASP A 119 19.05 5.27 -6.00
N PRO A 120 20.02 4.38 -5.80
CA PRO A 120 20.56 4.03 -4.48
C PRO A 120 21.41 5.16 -3.85
N PHE A 121 21.72 6.20 -4.60
CA PHE A 121 22.51 7.35 -4.11
C PHE A 121 21.66 8.43 -3.44
N ILE A 122 20.34 8.39 -3.57
CA ILE A 122 19.43 9.25 -2.81
C ILE A 122 19.33 8.72 -1.36
N LYS A 123 20.23 9.17 -0.50
CA LYS A 123 20.38 8.71 0.89
C LYS A 123 19.83 9.68 1.92
N ASN A 124 19.80 10.99 1.60
CA ASN A 124 19.30 12.00 2.51
C ASN A 124 17.78 12.07 2.41
N VAL A 125 17.11 11.31 3.27
CA VAL A 125 15.65 11.21 3.31
C VAL A 125 15.09 11.63 4.66
N GLU A 126 13.98 12.35 4.63
CA GLU A 126 13.22 12.74 5.82
C GLU A 126 11.87 12.04 5.82
N VAL A 127 11.56 11.34 6.91
CA VAL A 127 10.27 10.65 7.06
C VAL A 127 9.24 11.62 7.61
N MET A 128 8.11 11.72 6.93
CA MET A 128 6.94 12.48 7.41
C MET A 128 5.65 11.84 6.92
N THR A 129 4.53 12.12 7.58
CA THR A 129 3.23 11.61 7.14
C THR A 129 2.91 12.10 5.73
N PHE A 130 2.27 11.24 4.93
CA PHE A 130 2.10 11.49 3.48
C PHE A 130 1.37 12.80 3.16
N ASP A 131 0.44 13.24 4.01
CA ASP A 131 -0.33 14.47 3.90
C ASP A 131 0.54 15.75 4.06
N ARG A 132 1.68 15.64 4.77
CA ARG A 132 2.59 16.77 5.02
C ARG A 132 3.62 16.97 3.91
N ILE A 133 3.90 15.95 3.11
CA ILE A 133 4.98 15.95 2.11
C ILE A 133 4.82 17.09 1.10
N MET A 134 3.66 17.21 0.48
CA MET A 134 3.43 18.26 -0.55
C MET A 134 3.60 19.66 0.01
N GLY A 135 3.13 19.89 1.24
CA GLY A 135 3.30 21.17 1.94
C GLY A 135 4.77 21.52 2.21
N ALA A 136 5.57 20.54 2.67
CA ALA A 136 6.99 20.71 2.92
C ALA A 136 7.78 21.01 1.62
N VAL A 137 7.48 20.31 0.53
CA VAL A 137 8.10 20.58 -0.78
C VAL A 137 7.73 21.97 -1.30
N SER A 138 6.45 22.34 -1.22
CA SER A 138 5.97 23.65 -1.70
C SER A 138 6.62 24.82 -0.96
N LYS A 139 6.82 24.69 0.36
CA LYS A 139 7.52 25.69 1.19
C LYS A 139 9.03 25.72 0.97
N GLY A 140 9.61 24.65 0.43
CA GLY A 140 11.05 24.51 0.24
C GLY A 140 11.80 23.99 1.47
N ASP A 141 11.09 23.41 2.43
CA ASP A 141 11.67 22.75 3.60
C ASP A 141 12.48 21.50 3.17
N VAL A 142 12.06 20.85 2.08
CA VAL A 142 12.74 19.74 1.42
C VAL A 142 12.83 20.00 -0.11
N THR A 143 13.77 19.34 -0.76
CA THR A 143 14.03 19.49 -2.19
C THR A 143 12.97 18.83 -3.05
N ALA A 144 12.54 17.63 -2.67
CA ALA A 144 11.52 16.85 -3.36
C ALA A 144 10.73 16.00 -2.37
N GLY A 145 9.60 15.46 -2.82
CA GLY A 145 8.76 14.61 -2.02
C GLY A 145 8.30 13.37 -2.79
N LEU A 146 8.32 12.25 -2.11
CA LEU A 146 7.80 10.99 -2.62
C LEU A 146 6.35 10.84 -2.16
N ILE A 147 5.39 11.07 -3.05
CA ILE A 147 3.95 11.08 -2.74
C ILE A 147 3.28 9.78 -3.14
N ILE A 148 2.27 9.43 -2.37
CA ILE A 148 1.45 8.22 -2.51
C ILE A 148 -0.04 8.58 -2.40
N HIS A 149 -0.91 7.59 -2.55
CA HIS A 149 -2.36 7.73 -2.37
C HIS A 149 -2.99 8.80 -3.27
N GLU A 150 -4.00 9.53 -2.75
CA GLU A 150 -4.69 10.59 -3.44
C GLU A 150 -3.82 11.81 -3.79
N SER A 151 -2.68 12.00 -3.12
CA SER A 151 -1.72 13.07 -3.43
C SER A 151 -1.27 13.06 -4.90
N ARG A 152 -1.33 11.87 -5.53
CA ARG A 152 -1.08 11.69 -6.97
C ARG A 152 -2.00 12.56 -7.85
N PHE A 153 -3.21 12.84 -7.40
CA PHE A 153 -4.19 13.64 -8.14
C PHE A 153 -4.16 15.11 -7.77
N THR A 154 -3.63 15.45 -6.58
CA THR A 154 -3.76 16.79 -5.98
C THR A 154 -2.47 17.58 -5.92
N TYR A 155 -1.29 17.00 -6.22
CA TYR A 155 -0.01 17.71 -6.17
C TYR A 155 0.05 19.01 -7.02
N PRO A 156 -0.66 19.16 -8.16
CA PRO A 156 -0.64 20.43 -8.91
C PRO A 156 -1.25 21.59 -8.14
N LEU A 157 -2.19 21.32 -7.20
CA LEU A 157 -2.77 22.33 -6.33
C LEU A 157 -1.75 22.99 -5.39
N TYR A 158 -0.64 22.29 -5.12
CA TYR A 158 0.50 22.77 -4.34
C TYR A 158 1.58 23.46 -5.20
N LYS A 159 1.30 23.69 -6.50
CA LYS A 159 2.24 24.26 -7.48
C LYS A 159 3.52 23.43 -7.61
N LEU A 160 3.38 22.13 -7.53
CA LEU A 160 4.45 21.15 -7.71
C LEU A 160 4.39 20.54 -9.11
N GLU A 161 5.53 20.08 -9.58
CA GLU A 161 5.67 19.30 -10.81
C GLU A 161 6.12 17.88 -10.53
N LYS A 162 5.73 16.97 -11.41
CA LYS A 162 6.16 15.57 -11.37
C LYS A 162 7.55 15.46 -12.00
N LEU A 163 8.54 15.11 -11.19
CA LEU A 163 9.89 14.80 -11.68
C LEU A 163 9.97 13.38 -12.26
N LEU A 164 9.30 12.44 -11.61
CA LEU A 164 9.36 11.03 -11.98
C LEU A 164 8.10 10.30 -11.50
N ASP A 165 7.58 9.39 -12.33
CA ASP A 165 6.63 8.36 -11.94
C ASP A 165 7.41 7.05 -11.75
N LEU A 166 7.56 6.63 -10.48
CA LEU A 166 8.29 5.40 -10.14
C LEU A 166 7.55 4.14 -10.56
N GLY A 167 6.22 4.21 -10.72
CA GLY A 167 5.44 3.12 -11.28
C GLY A 167 5.71 2.93 -12.77
N GLU A 168 5.68 4.02 -13.53
CA GLU A 168 6.01 4.01 -14.95
C GLU A 168 7.44 3.53 -15.19
N TRP A 169 8.39 3.99 -14.35
CA TRP A 169 9.76 3.50 -14.38
C TRP A 169 9.84 1.99 -14.12
N TRP A 170 9.15 1.49 -13.07
CA TRP A 170 9.15 0.06 -12.74
C TRP A 170 8.55 -0.79 -13.87
N GLU A 171 7.43 -0.35 -14.44
CA GLU A 171 6.76 -1.05 -15.54
C GLU A 171 7.66 -1.15 -16.78
N ARG A 172 8.40 -0.09 -17.11
CA ARG A 172 9.39 -0.12 -18.22
C ARG A 172 10.58 -1.01 -17.90
N TYR A 173 11.06 -0.98 -16.66
CA TYR A 173 12.22 -1.73 -16.21
C TYR A 173 11.93 -3.23 -16.11
N SER A 174 10.81 -3.62 -15.53
CA SER A 174 10.46 -5.00 -15.25
C SER A 174 9.56 -5.66 -16.29
N GLY A 175 8.81 -4.88 -17.06
CA GLY A 175 7.73 -5.34 -17.94
C GLY A 175 6.44 -5.72 -17.20
N LEU A 176 6.44 -5.67 -15.85
CA LEU A 176 5.36 -6.15 -14.99
C LEU A 176 4.60 -5.01 -14.31
N GLN A 177 3.43 -5.33 -13.77
CA GLN A 177 2.64 -4.44 -12.92
C GLN A 177 3.44 -4.04 -11.67
N ILE A 178 3.09 -2.89 -11.10
CA ILE A 178 3.68 -2.47 -9.84
C ILE A 178 2.95 -3.08 -8.65
N PRO A 179 3.62 -3.84 -7.76
CA PRO A 179 3.04 -4.30 -6.51
C PRO A 179 3.26 -3.24 -5.43
N LEU A 180 2.17 -2.68 -4.89
CA LEU A 180 2.23 -1.61 -3.89
C LEU A 180 2.07 -2.13 -2.46
N GLY A 181 1.04 -2.95 -2.22
CA GLY A 181 0.77 -3.53 -0.92
C GLY A 181 -0.23 -4.66 -0.97
N GLY A 182 -0.28 -5.45 0.08
CA GLY A 182 -1.18 -6.60 0.21
C GLY A 182 -1.75 -6.73 1.61
N ILE A 183 -2.63 -7.71 1.79
CA ILE A 183 -3.16 -8.05 3.10
C ILE A 183 -2.33 -9.18 3.69
N LEU A 184 -1.81 -8.94 4.88
CA LEU A 184 -1.00 -9.89 5.62
C LEU A 184 -1.78 -10.45 6.81
N GLY A 185 -1.65 -11.75 7.04
CA GLY A 185 -2.16 -12.41 8.22
C GLY A 185 -1.05 -13.06 9.03
N LYS A 186 -1.10 -12.92 10.37
CA LYS A 186 -0.15 -13.62 11.24
C LYS A 186 -0.18 -15.12 11.00
N ARG A 187 0.97 -15.74 10.80
CA ARG A 187 1.09 -17.20 10.60
C ARG A 187 0.56 -17.99 11.79
N THR A 188 0.66 -17.44 13.00
CA THR A 188 0.15 -18.07 14.24
C THR A 188 -1.37 -18.24 14.27
N LEU A 189 -2.11 -17.59 13.38
CA LEU A 189 -3.54 -17.78 13.23
C LEU A 189 -3.92 -19.12 12.59
N GLY A 190 -2.97 -19.69 11.82
CA GLY A 190 -3.15 -20.95 11.11
C GLY A 190 -3.81 -20.76 9.73
N ARG A 191 -3.47 -21.65 8.80
CA ARG A 191 -3.90 -21.64 7.40
C ARG A 191 -5.42 -21.50 7.24
N ASP A 192 -6.17 -22.37 7.90
CA ASP A 192 -7.63 -22.45 7.70
C ASP A 192 -8.35 -21.17 8.12
N LEU A 193 -7.89 -20.50 9.17
CA LEU A 193 -8.46 -19.22 9.59
C LEU A 193 -8.09 -18.12 8.61
N LEU A 194 -6.85 -18.08 8.14
CA LEU A 194 -6.40 -17.08 7.16
C LEU A 194 -7.17 -17.21 5.84
N LEU A 195 -7.43 -18.42 5.36
CA LEU A 195 -8.22 -18.62 4.14
C LEU A 195 -9.68 -18.18 4.30
N ARG A 196 -10.29 -18.40 5.49
CA ARG A 196 -11.65 -17.86 5.75
C ARG A 196 -11.66 -16.33 5.79
N VAL A 197 -10.64 -15.71 6.38
CA VAL A 197 -10.49 -14.25 6.38
C VAL A 197 -10.30 -13.72 4.96
N GLU A 198 -9.48 -14.38 4.16
CA GLU A 198 -9.26 -14.05 2.76
C GLU A 198 -10.58 -14.07 1.96
N GLU A 199 -11.38 -15.13 2.11
CA GLU A 199 -12.69 -15.19 1.45
C GLU A 199 -13.62 -14.09 1.93
N GLY A 200 -13.64 -13.79 3.24
CA GLY A 200 -14.39 -12.66 3.79
C GLY A 200 -13.98 -11.31 3.16
N ILE A 201 -12.69 -11.09 2.93
CA ILE A 201 -12.20 -9.88 2.24
C ILE A 201 -12.69 -9.87 0.79
N ARG A 202 -12.60 -10.99 0.09
CA ARG A 202 -13.06 -11.12 -1.30
C ARG A 202 -14.56 -10.81 -1.43
N GLU A 203 -15.37 -11.36 -0.53
CA GLU A 203 -16.80 -11.08 -0.46
C GLU A 203 -17.09 -9.61 -0.10
N SER A 204 -16.27 -9.00 0.77
CA SER A 204 -16.38 -7.57 1.10
C SER A 204 -16.15 -6.69 -0.13
N ILE A 205 -15.15 -7.00 -0.95
CA ILE A 205 -14.87 -6.28 -2.21
C ILE A 205 -16.05 -6.42 -3.19
N ARG A 206 -16.59 -7.64 -3.33
CA ARG A 206 -17.77 -7.88 -4.20
C ARG A 206 -18.99 -7.10 -3.72
N TYR A 207 -19.24 -7.10 -2.41
CA TYR A 207 -20.32 -6.33 -1.82
C TYR A 207 -20.15 -4.83 -2.10
N ALA A 208 -18.96 -4.30 -1.88
CA ALA A 208 -18.67 -2.89 -2.12
C ALA A 208 -18.89 -2.50 -3.59
N GLY A 209 -18.49 -3.34 -4.53
CA GLY A 209 -18.74 -3.13 -5.96
C GLY A 209 -20.22 -3.16 -6.35
N ALA A 210 -21.04 -3.93 -5.63
CA ALA A 210 -22.49 -3.99 -5.84
C ALA A 210 -23.27 -2.86 -5.15
N HIS A 211 -22.68 -2.20 -4.15
CA HIS A 211 -23.33 -1.16 -3.33
C HIS A 211 -22.47 0.11 -3.21
N PRO A 212 -22.00 0.70 -4.33
CA PRO A 212 -20.99 1.76 -4.31
C PRO A 212 -21.43 3.02 -3.54
N ASP A 213 -22.71 3.41 -3.63
CA ASP A 213 -23.21 4.62 -2.95
C ASP A 213 -23.25 4.45 -1.42
N GLU A 214 -23.58 3.26 -0.93
CA GLU A 214 -23.54 2.93 0.50
C GLU A 214 -22.11 3.03 1.02
N VAL A 215 -21.17 2.45 0.29
CA VAL A 215 -19.75 2.41 0.67
C VAL A 215 -19.09 3.77 0.60
N MET A 216 -19.45 4.62 -0.39
CA MET A 216 -18.92 5.97 -0.49
C MET A 216 -19.22 6.85 0.71
N GLY A 217 -20.37 6.65 1.37
CA GLY A 217 -20.71 7.33 2.62
C GLY A 217 -19.75 6.96 3.76
N TYR A 218 -19.27 5.73 3.79
CA TYR A 218 -18.25 5.29 4.74
C TYR A 218 -16.86 5.80 4.37
N CYS A 219 -16.44 5.67 3.11
CA CYS A 219 -15.16 6.18 2.64
C CYS A 219 -14.98 7.68 2.96
N ARG A 220 -16.01 8.50 2.71
CA ARG A 220 -15.99 9.93 2.97
C ARG A 220 -15.75 10.28 4.44
N ARG A 221 -16.22 9.46 5.39
CA ARG A 221 -16.02 9.72 6.83
C ARG A 221 -14.57 9.63 7.28
N TYR A 222 -13.75 8.85 6.57
CA TYR A 222 -12.37 8.57 6.95
C TYR A 222 -11.34 9.17 6.00
N SER A 223 -11.74 9.48 4.77
CA SER A 223 -10.84 10.06 3.77
C SER A 223 -10.38 11.46 4.19
N GLN A 224 -9.12 11.76 3.95
CA GLN A 224 -8.59 13.11 4.03
C GLN A 224 -9.01 13.96 2.81
N GLU A 225 -9.23 13.31 1.67
CA GLU A 225 -9.74 13.93 0.46
C GLU A 225 -11.28 13.97 0.50
N MET A 226 -11.84 15.14 0.34
CA MET A 226 -13.28 15.35 0.42
C MET A 226 -13.97 15.45 -0.96
N ASP A 227 -13.20 15.59 -2.04
CA ASP A 227 -13.74 15.58 -3.39
C ASP A 227 -14.12 14.16 -3.80
N GLU A 228 -15.39 13.92 -4.05
CA GLU A 228 -15.92 12.60 -4.38
C GLU A 228 -15.35 12.04 -5.69
N LYS A 229 -15.07 12.92 -6.66
CA LYS A 229 -14.47 12.51 -7.93
C LYS A 229 -13.05 12.01 -7.73
N VAL A 230 -12.28 12.67 -6.86
CA VAL A 230 -10.92 12.22 -6.50
C VAL A 230 -10.97 10.89 -5.77
N MET A 231 -11.91 10.72 -4.83
CA MET A 231 -12.10 9.45 -4.12
C MET A 231 -12.48 8.30 -5.07
N ARG A 232 -13.42 8.53 -6.00
CA ARG A 232 -13.80 7.52 -7.01
C ARG A 232 -12.63 7.17 -7.92
N ASN A 233 -11.91 8.16 -8.44
CA ASN A 233 -10.70 7.91 -9.25
C ASN A 233 -9.65 7.12 -8.47
N HIS A 234 -9.51 7.37 -7.18
CA HIS A 234 -8.60 6.61 -6.32
C HIS A 234 -9.05 5.15 -6.18
N ILE A 235 -10.34 4.91 -5.91
CA ILE A 235 -10.90 3.56 -5.83
C ILE A 235 -10.69 2.83 -7.17
N ASP A 236 -11.07 3.43 -8.29
CA ASP A 236 -10.98 2.83 -9.62
C ASP A 236 -9.53 2.48 -10.02
N LEU A 237 -8.55 3.27 -9.55
CA LEU A 237 -7.14 3.03 -9.82
C LEU A 237 -6.56 1.87 -9.00
N TYR A 238 -6.95 1.76 -7.72
CA TYR A 238 -6.30 0.84 -6.78
C TYR A 238 -7.11 -0.42 -6.46
N VAL A 239 -8.43 -0.42 -6.70
CA VAL A 239 -9.31 -1.59 -6.51
C VAL A 239 -9.66 -2.18 -7.87
N ASN A 240 -9.09 -3.32 -8.20
CA ASN A 240 -9.20 -3.95 -9.50
C ASN A 240 -9.23 -5.48 -9.39
N ALA A 241 -9.05 -6.20 -10.48
CA ALA A 241 -9.05 -7.67 -10.49
C ALA A 241 -8.01 -8.28 -9.52
N PHE A 242 -6.83 -7.63 -9.36
CA PHE A 242 -5.82 -8.08 -8.41
C PHE A 242 -6.24 -7.89 -6.94
N SER A 243 -7.19 -6.99 -6.67
CA SER A 243 -7.76 -6.85 -5.33
C SER A 243 -8.71 -8.00 -4.99
N LEU A 244 -9.36 -8.61 -5.97
CA LEU A 244 -10.15 -9.83 -5.76
C LEU A 244 -9.24 -11.06 -5.61
N ASP A 245 -8.26 -11.19 -6.49
CA ASP A 245 -7.26 -12.26 -6.45
C ASP A 245 -6.00 -11.82 -7.19
N LEU A 246 -4.84 -12.00 -6.56
CA LEU A 246 -3.55 -11.65 -7.16
C LEU A 246 -3.29 -12.39 -8.48
N GLY A 247 -3.85 -13.58 -8.64
CA GLY A 247 -3.60 -14.42 -9.80
C GLY A 247 -2.11 -14.73 -10.01
N GLN A 248 -1.79 -15.40 -11.10
CA GLN A 248 -0.40 -15.70 -11.42
C GLN A 248 0.40 -14.44 -11.83
N GLU A 249 -0.25 -13.48 -12.48
CA GLU A 249 0.41 -12.23 -12.88
C GLU A 249 0.81 -11.37 -11.69
N GLY A 250 -0.09 -11.19 -10.72
CA GLY A 250 0.21 -10.44 -9.50
C GLY A 250 1.32 -11.09 -8.68
N LEU A 251 1.30 -12.43 -8.56
CA LEU A 251 2.36 -13.19 -7.88
C LEU A 251 3.70 -13.08 -8.61
N SER A 252 3.71 -13.11 -9.94
CA SER A 252 4.93 -12.91 -10.73
C SER A 252 5.50 -11.50 -10.54
N ALA A 253 4.64 -10.48 -10.48
CA ALA A 253 5.05 -9.10 -10.21
C ALA A 253 5.69 -8.96 -8.81
N ILE A 254 5.08 -9.57 -7.78
CA ILE A 254 5.59 -9.56 -6.41
C ILE A 254 6.92 -10.31 -6.32
N SER A 255 7.02 -11.49 -6.94
CA SER A 255 8.25 -12.30 -6.95
C SER A 255 9.41 -11.55 -7.62
N ARG A 256 9.15 -10.89 -8.76
CA ARG A 256 10.16 -10.05 -9.43
C ARG A 256 10.59 -8.88 -8.56
N PHE A 257 9.64 -8.23 -7.88
CA PHE A 257 9.92 -7.11 -7.00
C PHE A 257 10.80 -7.52 -5.81
N PHE A 258 10.52 -8.68 -5.22
CA PHE A 258 11.34 -9.23 -4.14
C PHE A 258 12.73 -9.61 -4.61
N ALA A 259 12.85 -10.28 -5.76
CA ALA A 259 14.15 -10.65 -6.32
C ALA A 259 15.05 -9.43 -6.55
N GLU A 260 14.50 -8.30 -7.04
CA GLU A 260 15.25 -7.05 -7.20
C GLU A 260 15.72 -6.46 -5.86
N ALA A 261 14.89 -6.51 -4.84
CA ALA A 261 15.23 -6.00 -3.52
C ALA A 261 16.26 -6.90 -2.80
N GLU A 262 16.13 -8.21 -2.92
CA GLU A 262 17.06 -9.21 -2.39
C GLU A 262 18.44 -9.11 -3.06
N ALA A 263 18.47 -8.99 -4.39
CA ALA A 263 19.70 -8.82 -5.15
C ALA A 263 20.49 -7.56 -4.74
N ARG A 264 19.81 -6.55 -4.21
CA ARG A 264 20.43 -5.31 -3.70
C ARG A 264 20.62 -5.30 -2.17
N GLY A 265 20.38 -6.43 -1.52
CA GLY A 265 20.57 -6.60 -0.06
C GLY A 265 19.64 -5.71 0.77
N ILE A 266 18.44 -5.37 0.26
CA ILE A 266 17.48 -4.52 0.98
C ILE A 266 16.80 -5.32 2.08
N PHE A 267 16.47 -6.58 1.80
CA PHE A 267 16.06 -7.59 2.78
C PHE A 267 16.57 -8.96 2.36
N HIS A 268 16.54 -9.93 3.27
CA HIS A 268 16.98 -11.29 3.00
C HIS A 268 15.84 -12.14 2.46
N SER A 269 16.17 -13.15 1.67
CA SER A 269 15.23 -14.20 1.28
C SER A 269 14.74 -14.97 2.51
N SER A 270 13.56 -15.55 2.41
CA SER A 270 12.97 -16.37 3.46
C SER A 270 12.54 -17.72 2.87
N ASP A 271 12.77 -18.79 3.61
CA ASP A 271 12.31 -20.14 3.26
C ASP A 271 10.82 -20.37 3.55
N LYS A 272 10.17 -19.40 4.21
CA LYS A 272 8.73 -19.49 4.47
C LYS A 272 7.94 -19.26 3.18
N PRO A 273 6.87 -20.04 2.94
CA PRO A 273 5.98 -19.81 1.81
C PRO A 273 5.44 -18.38 1.83
N LEU A 274 5.26 -17.78 0.65
CA LEU A 274 4.75 -16.41 0.56
C LEU A 274 3.27 -16.34 0.97
N LEU A 275 2.48 -17.27 0.45
CA LEU A 275 1.03 -17.26 0.59
C LEU A 275 0.56 -18.03 1.83
N ALA A 276 -0.59 -17.59 2.37
CA ALA A 276 -1.26 -18.28 3.48
C ALA A 276 -1.75 -19.68 3.07
N GLU A 277 -2.14 -19.86 1.82
CA GLU A 277 -2.60 -21.16 1.29
C GLU A 277 -1.49 -22.23 1.21
N GLU A 278 -0.25 -21.83 1.20
CA GLU A 278 0.92 -22.70 1.11
C GLU A 278 1.50 -23.08 2.49
N MET A 279 0.88 -22.61 3.57
CA MET A 279 1.33 -22.86 4.95
C MET A 279 1.10 -24.30 5.41
#